data_f39070c2aa5402cb2fe0a2674314896b
#
_entry.id   f39070c2aa5402cb2fe0a2674314896b
#
_cell.length_a   1.000
_cell.length_b   1.000
_cell.length_c   1.000
_cell.angle_alpha   90.00
_cell.angle_beta   90.00
_cell.angle_gamma   90.00
#
_symmetry.space_group_name_H-M   'P 1'
#
loop_
_entity.id
_entity.type
_entity.pdbx_description
1 polymer ?
#
loop_
_entity_poly.entity_id
_entity_poly.type
_entity_poly.pdbx_seq_one_letter_code
_entity_poly.pdbx_strand_id
1 'polypeptide(L)'
;LELFHILYIYGIGQFLAFFRYYQNTQQLTLPTIIIAISLTFFCAYISYIFIENKLSKCKTIYIYLFIIANLILLSFVLFFGEKINKKITPEQPIYLTRYADDKKICHGKIVEMCLKPLIKDHSILVIGDSHAAQLNIYFDTLQLKSSYSFNIISSSSCLPIQNFNINNLPTWARASCTSQTKVIESKLNNYNTIIIAGLWSKHFKDQQSMTALDNFIEKNKVNHRIIILGQIPTFTKNINRIQHFQNLHLNPKISIDPLQMKANVKLKEISQRHDIEFINFSNNHFFNNVPKFNDKFIYYDSNHLNELGSKYYAEATGNELLNVLNKLQINTLLNSYSIDDRRR
;
A
#
# COMPACT_ATOMS: atom_id res chain seq x y z
N LEU A 1 30.63 -32.05 11.21
CA LEU A 1 29.15 -32.17 11.17
C LEU A 1 28.45 -30.85 11.55
N GLU A 2 28.96 -30.11 12.54
CA GLU A 2 28.35 -28.85 13.00
C GLU A 2 28.42 -27.72 11.96
N LEU A 3 29.55 -27.59 11.23
CA LEU A 3 29.69 -26.57 10.18
C LEU A 3 28.72 -26.82 9.01
N PHE A 4 28.49 -28.08 8.67
CA PHE A 4 27.53 -28.49 7.64
C PHE A 4 26.10 -28.11 8.03
N HIS A 5 25.73 -28.25 9.31
CA HIS A 5 24.43 -27.80 9.82
C HIS A 5 24.26 -26.28 9.76
N ILE A 6 25.30 -25.53 10.09
CA ILE A 6 25.27 -24.06 10.03
C ILE A 6 25.12 -23.56 8.59
N LEU A 7 25.94 -24.06 7.66
CA LEU A 7 25.83 -23.73 6.24
C LEU A 7 24.49 -24.12 5.64
N TYR A 8 23.92 -25.26 6.08
CA TYR A 8 22.61 -25.72 5.65
C TYR A 8 21.49 -24.75 6.06
N ILE A 9 21.42 -24.34 7.32
CA ILE A 9 20.37 -23.48 7.83
C ILE A 9 20.47 -22.07 7.22
N TYR A 10 21.67 -21.48 7.17
CA TYR A 10 21.88 -20.16 6.59
C TYR A 10 21.74 -20.15 5.07
N GLY A 11 22.21 -21.19 4.38
CA GLY A 11 22.14 -21.29 2.93
C GLY A 11 20.71 -21.37 2.38
N ILE A 12 19.83 -22.14 3.03
CA ILE A 12 18.40 -22.22 2.63
C ILE A 12 17.76 -20.84 2.70
N GLY A 13 17.97 -20.13 3.78
CA GLY A 13 17.42 -18.76 3.96
C GLY A 13 17.85 -17.81 2.85
N GLN A 14 19.11 -17.84 2.44
CA GLN A 14 19.65 -16.97 1.39
C GLN A 14 19.08 -17.31 0.00
N PHE A 15 19.00 -18.58 -0.38
CA PHE A 15 18.42 -18.96 -1.67
C PHE A 15 16.90 -18.67 -1.72
N LEU A 16 16.18 -18.89 -0.64
CA LEU A 16 14.76 -18.53 -0.58
C LEU A 16 14.57 -17.01 -0.68
N ALA A 17 15.41 -16.22 -0.01
CA ALA A 17 15.38 -14.76 -0.12
C ALA A 17 15.73 -14.29 -1.55
N PHE A 18 16.76 -14.87 -2.17
CA PHE A 18 17.14 -14.60 -3.55
C PHE A 18 16.00 -14.88 -4.51
N PHE A 19 15.37 -16.06 -4.45
CA PHE A 19 14.25 -16.41 -5.33
C PHE A 19 13.02 -15.54 -5.10
N ARG A 20 12.71 -15.17 -3.84
CA ARG A 20 11.63 -14.21 -3.55
C ARG A 20 11.90 -12.85 -4.18
N TYR A 21 13.14 -12.38 -4.08
CA TYR A 21 13.52 -11.13 -4.70
C TYR A 21 13.46 -11.21 -6.23
N TYR A 22 14.08 -12.25 -6.82
CA TYR A 22 14.15 -12.44 -8.27
C TYR A 22 12.76 -12.63 -8.92
N GLN A 23 11.91 -13.46 -8.32
CA GLN A 23 10.54 -13.67 -8.80
C GLN A 23 9.59 -12.54 -8.44
N ASN A 24 10.05 -11.59 -7.65
CA ASN A 24 9.24 -10.48 -7.14
C ASN A 24 7.92 -10.96 -6.50
N THR A 25 7.98 -11.95 -5.64
CA THR A 25 6.85 -12.54 -4.93
C THR A 25 7.16 -12.75 -3.45
N GLN A 26 6.14 -12.72 -2.59
CA GLN A 26 6.27 -13.10 -1.18
C GLN A 26 6.13 -14.61 -0.98
N GLN A 27 5.34 -15.27 -1.83
CA GLN A 27 5.11 -16.71 -1.76
C GLN A 27 5.79 -17.40 -2.94
N LEU A 28 6.72 -18.30 -2.63
CA LEU A 28 7.40 -19.13 -3.62
C LEU A 28 6.52 -20.34 -3.96
N THR A 29 6.58 -20.75 -5.23
CA THR A 29 5.96 -22.02 -5.66
C THR A 29 6.74 -23.22 -5.12
N LEU A 30 6.07 -24.35 -4.93
CA LEU A 30 6.71 -25.58 -4.48
C LEU A 30 7.94 -25.97 -5.32
N PRO A 31 7.91 -25.94 -6.67
CA PRO A 31 9.10 -26.20 -7.47
C PRO A 31 10.28 -25.29 -7.15
N THR A 32 10.03 -23.99 -6.94
CA THR A 32 11.09 -23.03 -6.59
C THR A 32 11.70 -23.32 -5.22
N ILE A 33 10.88 -23.75 -4.26
CA ILE A 33 11.36 -24.16 -2.94
C ILE A 33 12.26 -25.40 -3.05
N ILE A 34 11.86 -26.38 -3.84
CA ILE A 34 12.65 -27.59 -4.09
C ILE A 34 13.99 -27.23 -4.74
N ILE A 35 13.99 -26.34 -5.74
CA ILE A 35 15.22 -25.86 -6.37
C ILE A 35 16.12 -25.17 -5.36
N ALA A 36 15.60 -24.29 -4.50
CA ALA A 36 16.36 -23.58 -3.46
C ALA A 36 17.02 -24.58 -2.48
N ILE A 37 16.29 -25.58 -2.04
CA ILE A 37 16.77 -26.64 -1.16
C ILE A 37 17.87 -27.44 -1.87
N SER A 38 17.65 -27.87 -3.11
CA SER A 38 18.63 -28.65 -3.91
C SER A 38 19.92 -27.86 -4.12
N LEU A 39 19.84 -26.57 -4.44
CA LEU A 39 21.00 -25.70 -4.57
C LEU A 39 21.76 -25.56 -3.24
N THR A 40 21.05 -25.47 -2.12
CA THR A 40 21.68 -25.43 -0.80
C THR A 40 22.48 -26.70 -0.52
N PHE A 41 21.91 -27.87 -0.75
CA PHE A 41 22.61 -29.14 -0.60
C PHE A 41 23.81 -29.26 -1.54
N PHE A 42 23.65 -28.84 -2.79
CA PHE A 42 24.71 -28.86 -3.79
C PHE A 42 25.88 -27.96 -3.37
N CYS A 43 25.62 -26.73 -2.94
CA CYS A 43 26.65 -25.82 -2.43
C CYS A 43 27.32 -26.36 -1.16
N ALA A 44 26.54 -26.91 -0.23
CA ALA A 44 27.08 -27.51 0.98
C ALA A 44 27.97 -28.73 0.66
N TYR A 45 27.58 -29.58 -0.30
CA TYR A 45 28.39 -30.71 -0.74
C TYR A 45 29.71 -30.28 -1.39
N ILE A 46 29.68 -29.26 -2.26
CA ILE A 46 30.88 -28.66 -2.84
C ILE A 46 31.78 -28.09 -1.75
N SER A 47 31.22 -27.32 -0.81
CA SER A 47 31.97 -26.78 0.34
C SER A 47 32.64 -27.91 1.15
N TYR A 48 31.93 -28.99 1.41
CA TYR A 48 32.48 -30.14 2.11
C TYR A 48 33.68 -30.74 1.38
N ILE A 49 33.55 -31.03 0.08
CA ILE A 49 34.64 -31.69 -0.68
C ILE A 49 35.85 -30.75 -0.83
N PHE A 50 35.64 -29.53 -1.26
CA PHE A 50 36.73 -28.64 -1.67
C PHE A 50 37.31 -27.82 -0.53
N ILE A 51 36.52 -27.57 0.54
CA ILE A 51 36.95 -26.72 1.64
C ILE A 51 37.20 -27.57 2.90
N GLU A 52 36.16 -28.17 3.48
CA GLU A 52 36.27 -28.83 4.78
C GLU A 52 37.21 -30.05 4.75
N ASN A 53 37.04 -30.94 3.79
CA ASN A 53 37.87 -32.15 3.66
C ASN A 53 39.35 -31.83 3.32
N LYS A 54 39.60 -30.74 2.62
CA LYS A 54 41.00 -30.29 2.34
C LYS A 54 41.59 -29.53 3.50
N LEU A 55 40.83 -28.59 4.08
CA LEU A 55 41.32 -27.81 5.21
C LEU A 55 41.57 -28.66 6.43
N SER A 56 40.81 -29.72 6.68
CA SER A 56 41.02 -30.65 7.81
C SER A 56 42.38 -31.38 7.72
N LYS A 57 42.95 -31.51 6.52
CA LYS A 57 44.27 -32.14 6.26
C LYS A 57 45.40 -31.14 6.11
N CYS A 58 45.10 -29.84 6.16
CA CYS A 58 46.10 -28.79 6.02
C CYS A 58 46.76 -28.45 7.35
N LYS A 59 48.01 -27.91 7.31
CA LYS A 59 48.63 -27.30 8.46
C LYS A 59 47.80 -26.14 8.97
N THR A 60 47.74 -25.94 10.25
CA THR A 60 46.95 -24.89 10.93
C THR A 60 47.16 -23.50 10.34
N ILE A 61 48.37 -23.20 9.85
CA ILE A 61 48.69 -21.91 9.21
C ILE A 61 47.80 -21.64 7.96
N TYR A 62 47.50 -22.65 7.15
CA TYR A 62 46.66 -22.49 5.97
C TYR A 62 45.20 -22.24 6.32
N ILE A 63 44.75 -22.77 7.48
CA ILE A 63 43.39 -22.49 7.99
C ILE A 63 43.27 -21.01 8.36
N TYR A 64 44.27 -20.48 9.09
CA TYR A 64 44.31 -19.05 9.44
C TYR A 64 44.39 -18.16 8.20
N LEU A 65 45.20 -18.51 7.21
CA LEU A 65 45.29 -17.76 5.93
C LEU A 65 43.94 -17.76 5.19
N PHE A 66 43.22 -18.90 5.17
CA PHE A 66 41.89 -18.99 4.58
C PHE A 66 40.89 -18.10 5.31
N ILE A 67 40.88 -18.10 6.65
CA ILE A 67 40.01 -17.24 7.46
C ILE A 67 40.30 -15.76 7.17
N ILE A 68 41.56 -15.36 7.17
CA ILE A 68 42.00 -13.98 6.88
C ILE A 68 41.55 -13.56 5.47
N ALA A 69 41.73 -14.41 4.45
CA ALA A 69 41.31 -14.13 3.10
C ALA A 69 39.79 -13.93 2.98
N ASN A 70 38.99 -14.75 3.70
CA ASN A 70 37.53 -14.57 3.73
C ASN A 70 37.12 -13.28 4.46
N LEU A 71 37.81 -12.91 5.55
CA LEU A 71 37.55 -11.64 6.26
C LEU A 71 37.90 -10.43 5.38
N ILE A 72 39.00 -10.49 4.61
CA ILE A 72 39.35 -9.45 3.62
C ILE A 72 38.28 -9.35 2.53
N LEU A 73 37.85 -10.48 1.97
CA LEU A 73 36.80 -10.53 0.96
C LEU A 73 35.48 -9.95 1.50
N LEU A 74 35.08 -10.34 2.71
CA LEU A 74 33.87 -9.81 3.36
C LEU A 74 33.98 -8.29 3.56
N SER A 75 35.13 -7.81 4.06
CA SER A 75 35.39 -6.38 4.23
C SER A 75 35.33 -5.62 2.91
N PHE A 76 35.86 -6.22 1.83
CA PHE A 76 35.75 -5.68 0.48
C PHE A 76 34.30 -5.58 0.02
N VAL A 77 33.52 -6.66 0.19
CA VAL A 77 32.09 -6.69 -0.18
C VAL A 77 31.32 -5.64 0.63
N LEU A 78 31.58 -5.51 1.93
CA LEU A 78 30.92 -4.50 2.77
C LEU A 78 31.30 -3.07 2.33
N PHE A 79 32.58 -2.82 2.03
CA PHE A 79 33.05 -1.48 1.63
C PHE A 79 32.56 -1.05 0.22
N PHE A 80 32.59 -1.97 -0.74
CA PHE A 80 32.20 -1.68 -2.12
C PHE A 80 30.73 -1.95 -2.40
N GLY A 81 30.07 -2.79 -1.61
CA GLY A 81 28.67 -3.16 -1.78
C GLY A 81 27.75 -1.95 -1.75
N GLU A 82 28.00 -0.99 -0.87
CA GLU A 82 27.23 0.26 -0.82
C GLU A 82 27.40 1.11 -2.10
N LYS A 83 28.64 1.23 -2.61
CA LYS A 83 28.93 1.97 -3.85
C LYS A 83 28.25 1.31 -5.06
N ILE A 84 28.31 -0.02 -5.13
CA ILE A 84 27.65 -0.79 -6.20
C ILE A 84 26.13 -0.62 -6.08
N ASN A 85 25.60 -0.73 -4.87
CA ASN A 85 24.17 -0.57 -4.62
C ASN A 85 23.68 0.84 -5.02
N LYS A 86 24.39 1.90 -4.63
CA LYS A 86 24.07 3.29 -5.05
C LYS A 86 24.08 3.48 -6.56
N LYS A 87 24.94 2.76 -7.28
CA LYS A 87 25.00 2.82 -8.76
C LYS A 87 23.81 2.09 -9.41
N ILE A 88 23.39 0.96 -8.83
CA ILE A 88 22.27 0.15 -9.31
C ILE A 88 20.93 0.75 -8.90
N THR A 89 20.88 1.28 -7.68
CA THR A 89 19.68 1.88 -7.06
C THR A 89 20.01 3.33 -6.66
N PRO A 90 20.05 4.28 -7.62
CA PRO A 90 20.30 5.66 -7.30
C PRO A 90 19.24 6.19 -6.31
N GLU A 91 19.66 7.08 -5.43
CA GLU A 91 18.76 7.71 -4.47
C GLU A 91 17.63 8.41 -5.21
N GLN A 92 16.41 8.07 -4.81
CA GLN A 92 15.20 8.66 -5.36
C GLN A 92 14.71 9.79 -4.45
N PRO A 93 14.11 10.85 -4.98
CA PRO A 93 13.43 11.85 -4.18
C PRO A 93 12.35 11.21 -3.30
N ILE A 94 12.16 11.76 -2.10
CA ILE A 94 11.27 11.19 -1.08
C ILE A 94 9.82 11.00 -1.59
N TYR A 95 9.34 11.89 -2.45
CA TYR A 95 8.00 11.80 -3.03
C TYR A 95 7.80 10.62 -4.00
N LEU A 96 8.88 9.94 -4.40
CA LEU A 96 8.83 8.69 -5.17
C LEU A 96 8.95 7.44 -4.29
N THR A 97 9.51 7.60 -3.07
CA THR A 97 9.87 6.48 -2.18
C THR A 97 8.92 6.31 -1.01
N ARG A 98 7.80 7.05 -0.96
CA ARG A 98 6.74 6.87 0.02
C ARG A 98 5.37 7.14 -0.60
N TYR A 99 4.32 6.59 -0.01
CA TYR A 99 2.94 6.82 -0.42
C TYR A 99 2.23 7.90 0.41
N ALA A 100 2.74 8.21 1.59
CA ALA A 100 2.22 9.24 2.48
C ALA A 100 3.29 9.70 3.48
N ASP A 101 3.09 10.88 4.07
CA ASP A 101 3.92 11.40 5.15
C ASP A 101 3.26 11.13 6.50
N ASP A 102 3.78 10.17 7.26
CA ASP A 102 3.24 9.76 8.58
C ASP A 102 3.20 10.90 9.62
N LYS A 103 3.92 12.00 9.37
CA LYS A 103 3.89 13.20 10.24
C LYS A 103 2.71 14.11 9.92
N LYS A 104 2.09 13.96 8.76
CA LYS A 104 1.02 14.85 8.25
C LYS A 104 -0.33 14.17 8.16
N ILE A 105 -0.42 12.87 8.36
CA ILE A 105 -1.66 12.10 8.26
C ILE A 105 -1.99 11.37 9.54
N CYS A 106 -3.28 11.22 9.85
CA CYS A 106 -3.77 10.40 10.95
C CYS A 106 -3.81 8.91 10.52
N HIS A 107 -2.64 8.30 10.27
CA HIS A 107 -2.52 6.90 9.87
C HIS A 107 -2.05 6.03 11.04
N GLY A 108 -2.94 5.19 11.56
CA GLY A 108 -2.68 4.32 12.71
C GLY A 108 -2.58 5.04 14.05
N LYS A 109 -2.45 6.35 14.05
CA LYS A 109 -2.38 7.23 15.23
C LYS A 109 -2.82 8.64 14.86
N ILE A 110 -3.23 9.42 15.87
CA ILE A 110 -3.42 10.87 15.72
C ILE A 110 -2.08 11.55 15.99
N VAL A 111 -1.65 12.40 15.08
CA VAL A 111 -0.48 13.27 15.23
C VAL A 111 -0.94 14.73 15.25
N GLU A 112 -0.13 15.63 15.80
CA GLU A 112 -0.53 17.00 16.13
C GLU A 112 -1.15 17.79 14.94
N MET A 113 -0.63 17.59 13.74
CA MET A 113 -1.07 18.34 12.55
C MET A 113 -1.89 17.52 11.54
N CYS A 114 -2.30 16.33 11.89
CA CYS A 114 -2.96 15.47 10.90
C CYS A 114 -4.45 15.77 10.71
N LEU A 115 -5.09 16.43 11.66
CA LEU A 115 -6.46 16.91 11.53
C LEU A 115 -6.45 18.41 11.22
N LYS A 116 -7.10 18.76 10.13
CA LYS A 116 -7.27 20.15 9.70
C LYS A 116 -8.45 20.80 10.45
N PRO A 117 -8.49 22.13 10.59
CA PRO A 117 -9.63 22.83 11.16
C PRO A 117 -10.92 22.48 10.43
N LEU A 118 -12.01 22.36 11.20
CA LEU A 118 -13.33 22.11 10.64
C LEU A 118 -13.87 23.41 10.01
N ILE A 119 -14.36 23.29 8.80
CA ILE A 119 -15.09 24.34 8.08
C ILE A 119 -16.52 23.85 7.93
N LYS A 120 -17.47 24.63 8.45
CA LYS A 120 -18.88 24.26 8.42
C LYS A 120 -19.31 23.92 6.99
N ASP A 121 -19.99 22.78 6.82
CA ASP A 121 -20.52 22.25 5.56
C ASP A 121 -19.48 21.94 4.45
N HIS A 122 -18.19 22.23 4.70
CA HIS A 122 -17.10 22.00 3.76
C HIS A 122 -16.03 21.02 4.25
N SER A 123 -16.16 20.51 5.48
CA SER A 123 -15.25 19.49 6.00
C SER A 123 -15.72 18.09 5.62
N ILE A 124 -14.81 17.32 5.06
CA ILE A 124 -15.03 15.95 4.59
C ILE A 124 -14.14 15.02 5.38
N LEU A 125 -14.72 13.95 5.92
CA LEU A 125 -13.97 12.88 6.56
C LEU A 125 -13.64 11.79 5.53
N VAL A 126 -12.37 11.49 5.38
CA VAL A 126 -11.88 10.38 4.55
C VAL A 126 -11.43 9.26 5.47
N ILE A 127 -12.05 8.10 5.35
CA ILE A 127 -11.72 6.93 6.18
C ILE A 127 -11.28 5.75 5.31
N GLY A 128 -10.44 4.88 5.88
CA GLY A 128 -10.02 3.67 5.19
C GLY A 128 -8.69 3.10 5.67
N ASP A 129 -8.11 2.27 4.84
CA ASP A 129 -6.79 1.69 5.09
C ASP A 129 -5.65 2.58 4.52
N SER A 130 -4.51 1.98 4.21
CA SER A 130 -3.39 2.68 3.57
C SER A 130 -3.74 3.25 2.18
N HIS A 131 -4.81 2.75 1.53
CA HIS A 131 -5.32 3.32 0.29
C HIS A 131 -6.07 4.64 0.49
N ALA A 132 -6.63 4.90 1.67
CA ALA A 132 -7.07 6.24 2.04
C ALA A 132 -5.86 7.15 2.36
N ALA A 133 -4.86 6.63 3.07
CA ALA A 133 -3.65 7.36 3.42
C ALA A 133 -2.87 7.85 2.20
N GLN A 134 -2.70 7.04 1.15
CA GLN A 134 -1.99 7.42 -0.09
C GLN A 134 -2.66 8.59 -0.83
N LEU A 135 -3.94 8.86 -0.56
CA LEU A 135 -4.67 9.97 -1.17
C LEU A 135 -4.41 11.31 -0.44
N ASN A 136 -3.46 11.37 0.51
CA ASN A 136 -3.18 12.62 1.22
C ASN A 136 -2.84 13.76 0.25
N ILE A 137 -1.86 13.56 -0.65
CA ILE A 137 -1.47 14.57 -1.64
C ILE A 137 -2.60 14.83 -2.65
N TYR A 138 -3.40 13.81 -2.97
CA TYR A 138 -4.61 13.97 -3.79
C TYR A 138 -5.55 14.99 -3.17
N PHE A 139 -5.94 14.79 -1.92
CA PHE A 139 -6.86 15.69 -1.22
C PHE A 139 -6.25 17.04 -0.89
N ASP A 140 -4.96 17.11 -0.58
CA ASP A 140 -4.26 18.40 -0.41
C ASP A 140 -4.30 19.21 -1.72
N THR A 141 -4.12 18.55 -2.88
CA THR A 141 -4.24 19.21 -4.19
C THR A 141 -5.65 19.72 -4.47
N LEU A 142 -6.68 18.98 -4.10
CA LEU A 142 -8.08 19.41 -4.24
C LEU A 142 -8.40 20.58 -3.30
N GLN A 143 -7.91 20.55 -2.09
CA GLN A 143 -8.11 21.62 -1.11
C GLN A 143 -7.57 22.96 -1.60
N LEU A 144 -6.47 22.97 -2.35
CA LEU A 144 -5.92 24.21 -2.95
C LEU A 144 -6.82 24.78 -4.05
N LYS A 145 -7.72 23.98 -4.62
CA LYS A 145 -8.60 24.36 -5.74
C LYS A 145 -10.06 24.51 -5.34
N SER A 146 -10.40 24.35 -4.06
CA SER A 146 -11.77 24.31 -3.59
C SER A 146 -11.89 24.88 -2.16
N SER A 147 -13.12 25.07 -1.69
CA SER A 147 -13.43 25.44 -0.30
C SER A 147 -13.45 24.24 0.65
N TYR A 148 -13.25 23.02 0.16
CA TYR A 148 -13.32 21.81 0.98
C TYR A 148 -12.06 21.61 1.81
N SER A 149 -12.25 21.11 3.05
CA SER A 149 -11.21 20.62 3.94
C SER A 149 -11.33 19.11 4.11
N PHE A 150 -10.26 18.37 3.82
CA PHE A 150 -10.27 16.90 3.88
C PHE A 150 -9.46 16.42 5.09
N ASN A 151 -10.09 15.68 5.98
CA ASN A 151 -9.48 15.03 7.13
C ASN A 151 -9.39 13.53 6.90
N ILE A 152 -8.19 12.98 6.83
CA ILE A 152 -7.96 11.56 6.57
C ILE A 152 -7.66 10.86 7.89
N ILE A 153 -8.49 9.89 8.27
CA ILE A 153 -8.27 8.99 9.41
C ILE A 153 -8.23 7.55 8.88
N SER A 154 -7.08 6.92 8.99
CA SER A 154 -6.83 5.62 8.36
C SER A 154 -5.97 4.70 9.23
N SER A 155 -5.96 3.41 8.94
CA SER A 155 -5.09 2.44 9.62
C SER A 155 -4.65 1.34 8.67
N SER A 156 -3.42 0.88 8.81
CA SER A 156 -2.84 -0.13 7.93
C SER A 156 -3.69 -1.40 7.84
N SER A 157 -4.05 -1.80 6.61
CA SER A 157 -4.82 -3.02 6.32
C SER A 157 -6.23 -3.09 6.95
N CYS A 158 -6.74 -2.03 7.50
CA CYS A 158 -7.96 -1.95 8.29
C CYS A 158 -8.89 -0.88 7.73
N LEU A 159 -10.18 -1.23 7.56
CA LEU A 159 -11.23 -0.22 7.53
C LEU A 159 -11.57 0.10 8.98
N PRO A 160 -11.26 1.30 9.50
CA PRO A 160 -11.47 1.62 10.91
C PRO A 160 -12.92 1.97 11.20
N ILE A 161 -13.78 0.98 11.09
CA ILE A 161 -15.24 1.02 11.34
C ILE A 161 -15.64 -0.03 12.37
N GLN A 162 -16.81 0.13 13.00
CA GLN A 162 -17.32 -0.82 14.00
C GLN A 162 -17.42 -2.24 13.42
N ASN A 163 -17.12 -3.24 14.24
CA ASN A 163 -17.24 -4.67 13.93
C ASN A 163 -16.35 -5.15 12.74
N PHE A 164 -15.39 -4.33 12.30
CA PHE A 164 -14.38 -4.81 11.35
C PHE A 164 -13.60 -5.99 11.93
N ASN A 165 -13.31 -7.00 11.12
CA ASN A 165 -12.64 -8.21 11.58
C ASN A 165 -11.14 -7.98 11.85
N ILE A 166 -10.81 -7.52 13.04
CA ILE A 166 -9.42 -7.28 13.46
C ILE A 166 -8.61 -8.56 13.61
N ASN A 167 -9.23 -9.74 13.73
CA ASN A 167 -8.52 -11.01 13.91
C ASN A 167 -7.76 -11.40 12.64
N ASN A 168 -8.24 -11.00 11.46
CA ASN A 168 -7.56 -11.21 10.17
C ASN A 168 -6.41 -10.23 9.91
N LEU A 169 -6.21 -9.24 10.80
CA LEU A 169 -5.09 -8.31 10.71
C LEU A 169 -3.81 -8.91 11.33
N PRO A 170 -2.64 -8.53 10.79
CA PRO A 170 -1.38 -8.75 11.49
C PRO A 170 -1.45 -8.17 12.92
N THR A 171 -0.83 -8.83 13.88
CA THR A 171 -0.91 -8.45 15.30
C THR A 171 -0.52 -6.99 15.55
N TRP A 172 0.51 -6.50 14.84
CA TRP A 172 0.98 -5.11 14.93
C TRP A 172 -0.05 -4.06 14.45
N ALA A 173 -1.01 -4.43 13.58
CA ALA A 173 -2.01 -3.50 13.03
C ALA A 173 -3.29 -3.42 13.87
N ARG A 174 -3.54 -4.38 14.78
CA ARG A 174 -4.81 -4.52 15.50
C ARG A 174 -5.06 -3.34 16.45
N ALA A 175 -4.07 -2.97 17.24
CA ALA A 175 -4.21 -1.87 18.20
C ALA A 175 -4.49 -0.52 17.52
N SER A 176 -3.79 -0.23 16.42
CA SER A 176 -4.01 0.99 15.65
C SER A 176 -5.39 1.00 14.98
N CYS A 177 -5.86 -0.14 14.45
CA CYS A 177 -7.20 -0.27 13.89
C CYS A 177 -8.28 0.06 14.93
N THR A 178 -8.21 -0.57 16.10
CA THR A 178 -9.16 -0.32 17.21
C THR A 178 -9.12 1.13 17.69
N SER A 179 -7.94 1.72 17.82
CA SER A 179 -7.79 3.12 18.21
C SER A 179 -8.43 4.06 17.21
N GLN A 180 -8.14 3.88 15.91
CA GLN A 180 -8.69 4.74 14.87
C GLN A 180 -10.21 4.58 14.70
N THR A 181 -10.75 3.38 14.90
CA THR A 181 -12.22 3.17 14.94
C THR A 181 -12.86 4.06 16.01
N LYS A 182 -12.33 4.06 17.24
CA LYS A 182 -12.84 4.92 18.32
C LYS A 182 -12.74 6.41 18.00
N VAL A 183 -11.64 6.83 17.37
CA VAL A 183 -11.46 8.23 16.96
C VAL A 183 -12.51 8.62 15.92
N ILE A 184 -12.75 7.78 14.91
CA ILE A 184 -13.76 8.04 13.89
C ILE A 184 -15.15 8.15 14.54
N GLU A 185 -15.52 7.19 15.38
CA GLU A 185 -16.81 7.23 16.09
C GLU A 185 -17.04 8.52 16.87
N SER A 186 -16.00 9.01 17.55
CA SER A 186 -16.08 10.24 18.35
C SER A 186 -16.17 11.51 17.50
N LYS A 187 -15.72 11.49 16.24
CA LYS A 187 -15.64 12.66 15.38
C LYS A 187 -16.63 12.65 14.22
N LEU A 188 -17.30 11.52 13.98
CA LEU A 188 -18.16 11.31 12.81
C LEU A 188 -19.19 12.43 12.63
N ASN A 189 -19.88 12.82 13.74
CA ASN A 189 -20.93 13.83 13.72
C ASN A 189 -20.44 15.24 13.37
N ASN A 190 -19.13 15.46 13.28
CA ASN A 190 -18.57 16.74 12.87
C ASN A 190 -18.49 16.90 11.33
N TYR A 191 -18.90 15.87 10.57
CA TYR A 191 -18.75 15.85 9.12
C TYR A 191 -20.07 15.46 8.44
N ASN A 192 -20.50 16.24 7.47
CA ASN A 192 -21.70 15.94 6.68
C ASN A 192 -21.39 14.92 5.56
N THR A 193 -20.14 14.84 5.11
CA THR A 193 -19.72 13.93 4.03
C THR A 193 -18.58 13.03 4.51
N ILE A 194 -18.71 11.75 4.20
CA ILE A 194 -17.73 10.70 4.48
C ILE A 194 -17.31 10.07 3.16
N ILE A 195 -16.01 10.03 2.89
CA ILE A 195 -15.42 9.30 1.77
C ILE A 195 -14.75 8.05 2.32
N ILE A 196 -15.02 6.88 1.73
CA ILE A 196 -14.43 5.61 2.13
C ILE A 196 -13.52 5.11 1.00
N ALA A 197 -12.25 4.84 1.29
CA ALA A 197 -11.29 4.31 0.34
C ALA A 197 -10.49 3.15 0.95
N GLY A 198 -10.20 2.11 0.16
CA GLY A 198 -9.53 0.92 0.68
C GLY A 198 -8.98 -0.01 -0.39
N LEU A 199 -8.16 -0.96 0.04
CA LEU A 199 -7.74 -2.10 -0.77
C LEU A 199 -8.87 -3.13 -0.82
N TRP A 200 -9.90 -2.81 -1.56
CA TRP A 200 -11.16 -3.55 -1.57
C TRP A 200 -11.03 -5.01 -1.97
N SER A 201 -10.13 -5.31 -2.92
CA SER A 201 -9.81 -6.69 -3.30
C SER A 201 -9.28 -7.55 -2.15
N LYS A 202 -8.71 -6.92 -1.11
CA LYS A 202 -8.30 -7.59 0.13
C LYS A 202 -9.47 -7.71 1.11
N HIS A 203 -10.19 -6.61 1.36
CA HIS A 203 -11.29 -6.59 2.32
C HIS A 203 -12.42 -7.54 1.94
N PHE A 204 -12.71 -7.68 0.65
CA PHE A 204 -13.76 -8.57 0.14
C PHE A 204 -13.42 -10.07 0.17
N LYS A 205 -12.23 -10.44 0.65
CA LYS A 205 -11.91 -11.85 0.98
C LYS A 205 -12.50 -12.30 2.31
N ASP A 206 -12.93 -11.37 3.15
CA ASP A 206 -13.46 -11.61 4.49
C ASP A 206 -14.92 -11.15 4.60
N GLN A 207 -15.82 -12.11 4.80
CA GLN A 207 -17.27 -11.85 4.88
C GLN A 207 -17.64 -10.95 6.07
N GLN A 208 -16.96 -11.10 7.19
CA GLN A 208 -17.24 -10.26 8.38
C GLN A 208 -16.89 -8.79 8.10
N SER A 209 -15.78 -8.52 7.43
CA SER A 209 -15.40 -7.17 7.03
C SER A 209 -16.39 -6.55 6.03
N MET A 210 -16.94 -7.36 5.11
CA MET A 210 -18.00 -6.91 4.21
C MET A 210 -19.28 -6.54 4.97
N THR A 211 -19.71 -7.41 5.89
CA THR A 211 -20.89 -7.16 6.73
C THR A 211 -20.68 -5.90 7.60
N ALA A 212 -19.48 -5.69 8.12
CA ALA A 212 -19.16 -4.47 8.87
C ALA A 212 -19.30 -3.21 8.01
N LEU A 213 -18.86 -3.24 6.75
CA LEU A 213 -19.04 -2.14 5.80
C LEU A 213 -20.52 -1.88 5.50
N ASP A 214 -21.30 -2.92 5.21
CA ASP A 214 -22.74 -2.81 4.97
C ASP A 214 -23.46 -2.17 6.16
N ASN A 215 -23.18 -2.64 7.38
CA ASN A 215 -23.76 -2.11 8.62
C ASN A 215 -23.33 -0.66 8.88
N PHE A 216 -22.07 -0.32 8.61
CA PHE A 216 -21.58 1.05 8.74
C PHE A 216 -22.31 2.01 7.80
N ILE A 217 -22.51 1.61 6.54
CA ILE A 217 -23.23 2.41 5.56
C ILE A 217 -24.70 2.57 6.00
N GLU A 218 -25.38 1.48 6.30
CA GLU A 218 -26.80 1.51 6.68
C GLU A 218 -27.06 2.40 7.89
N LYS A 219 -26.19 2.32 8.90
CA LYS A 219 -26.30 3.13 10.12
C LYS A 219 -26.10 4.63 9.86
N ASN A 220 -25.20 4.97 8.94
CA ASN A 220 -24.71 6.35 8.81
C ASN A 220 -25.29 7.11 7.61
N LYS A 221 -25.82 6.44 6.58
CA LYS A 221 -26.33 7.08 5.35
C LYS A 221 -27.48 8.06 5.58
N VAL A 222 -28.22 7.95 6.69
CA VAL A 222 -29.32 8.86 7.03
C VAL A 222 -28.79 10.25 7.44
N ASN A 223 -27.68 10.28 8.15
CA ASN A 223 -27.13 11.51 8.74
C ASN A 223 -25.92 12.04 7.97
N HIS A 224 -25.34 11.22 7.11
CA HIS A 224 -24.11 11.54 6.39
C HIS A 224 -24.24 11.15 4.93
N ARG A 225 -23.74 12.00 4.05
CA ARG A 225 -23.48 11.64 2.67
C ARG A 225 -22.29 10.70 2.62
N ILE A 226 -22.47 9.50 2.08
CA ILE A 226 -21.41 8.50 1.97
C ILE A 226 -20.99 8.35 0.51
N ILE A 227 -19.70 8.47 0.25
CA ILE A 227 -19.10 8.27 -1.08
C ILE A 227 -18.08 7.13 -0.94
N ILE A 228 -18.19 6.11 -1.76
CA ILE A 228 -17.17 5.06 -1.86
C ILE A 228 -16.28 5.34 -3.06
N LEU A 229 -14.97 5.41 -2.83
CA LEU A 229 -13.99 5.46 -3.92
C LEU A 229 -13.59 4.04 -4.34
N GLY A 230 -13.67 3.80 -5.65
CA GLY A 230 -13.21 2.55 -6.25
C GLY A 230 -11.71 2.34 -6.06
N GLN A 231 -11.30 1.08 -6.03
CA GLN A 231 -9.90 0.70 -5.97
C GLN A 231 -9.20 1.05 -7.29
N ILE A 232 -8.08 1.74 -7.20
CA ILE A 232 -7.19 2.00 -8.33
C ILE A 232 -6.54 0.69 -8.83
N PRO A 233 -5.98 0.64 -10.05
CA PRO A 233 -5.22 -0.51 -10.52
C PRO A 233 -4.10 -0.88 -9.56
N THR A 234 -3.95 -2.17 -9.30
CA THR A 234 -2.90 -2.76 -8.46
C THR A 234 -2.17 -3.83 -9.26
N PHE A 235 -0.99 -4.26 -8.79
CA PHE A 235 -0.12 -5.16 -9.53
C PHE A 235 0.14 -6.43 -8.75
N THR A 236 0.40 -7.52 -9.49
CA THR A 236 0.81 -8.79 -8.89
C THR A 236 2.25 -8.77 -8.37
N LYS A 237 3.05 -7.77 -8.77
CA LYS A 237 4.47 -7.61 -8.43
C LYS A 237 4.78 -6.23 -7.87
N ASN A 238 5.79 -6.13 -7.03
CA ASN A 238 6.25 -4.87 -6.46
C ASN A 238 6.94 -4.00 -7.53
N ILE A 239 6.42 -2.80 -7.77
CA ILE A 239 6.86 -1.90 -8.83
C ILE A 239 8.26 -1.32 -8.54
N ASN A 240 8.58 -1.05 -7.28
CA ASN A 240 9.92 -0.59 -6.91
C ASN A 240 11.00 -1.61 -7.29
N ARG A 241 10.76 -2.91 -7.08
CA ARG A 241 11.68 -3.97 -7.54
C ARG A 241 11.77 -4.04 -9.06
N ILE A 242 10.66 -3.80 -9.77
CA ILE A 242 10.67 -3.73 -11.23
C ILE A 242 11.57 -2.60 -11.72
N GLN A 243 11.51 -1.44 -11.08
CA GLN A 243 12.41 -0.33 -11.38
C GLN A 243 13.88 -0.71 -11.19
N HIS A 244 14.23 -1.40 -10.10
CA HIS A 244 15.59 -1.90 -9.88
C HIS A 244 16.03 -2.88 -10.99
N PHE A 245 15.15 -3.79 -11.40
CA PHE A 245 15.46 -4.71 -12.51
C PHE A 245 15.65 -3.98 -13.84
N GLN A 246 14.87 -2.94 -14.12
CA GLN A 246 15.05 -2.13 -15.33
C GLN A 246 16.39 -1.36 -15.32
N ASN A 247 16.84 -0.89 -14.16
CA ASN A 247 18.18 -0.29 -14.02
C ASN A 247 19.30 -1.28 -14.32
N LEU A 248 19.05 -2.58 -14.17
CA LEU A 248 19.94 -3.68 -14.56
C LEU A 248 19.72 -4.18 -16.00
N HIS A 249 18.96 -3.43 -16.83
CA HIS A 249 18.57 -3.81 -18.19
C HIS A 249 17.76 -5.12 -18.27
N LEU A 250 17.12 -5.51 -17.17
CA LEU A 250 16.17 -6.62 -17.13
C LEU A 250 14.76 -6.07 -17.30
N ASN A 251 13.94 -6.73 -18.13
CA ASN A 251 12.58 -6.29 -18.42
C ASN A 251 11.55 -7.29 -17.83
N PRO A 252 11.28 -7.24 -16.52
CA PRO A 252 10.30 -8.12 -15.91
C PRO A 252 8.88 -7.78 -16.39
N LYS A 253 8.08 -8.80 -16.64
CA LYS A 253 6.66 -8.60 -17.01
C LYS A 253 5.90 -7.95 -15.85
N ILE A 254 5.12 -6.95 -16.17
CA ILE A 254 4.22 -6.25 -15.26
C ILE A 254 2.78 -6.70 -15.60
N SER A 255 2.02 -7.08 -14.59
CA SER A 255 0.62 -7.46 -14.77
C SER A 255 -0.24 -6.79 -13.70
N ILE A 256 -1.35 -6.22 -14.13
CA ILE A 256 -2.39 -5.68 -13.24
C ILE A 256 -3.09 -6.85 -12.54
N ASP A 257 -3.40 -6.69 -11.26
CA ASP A 257 -4.16 -7.66 -10.49
C ASP A 257 -5.65 -7.59 -10.90
N PRO A 258 -6.23 -8.66 -11.47
CA PRO A 258 -7.62 -8.66 -11.91
C PRO A 258 -8.62 -8.59 -10.74
N LEU A 259 -8.20 -8.85 -9.51
CA LEU A 259 -9.06 -8.80 -8.33
C LEU A 259 -9.59 -7.37 -8.07
N GLN A 260 -8.85 -6.34 -8.49
CA GLN A 260 -9.27 -4.96 -8.40
C GLN A 260 -10.57 -4.69 -9.17
N MET A 261 -10.70 -5.19 -10.41
CA MET A 261 -11.93 -5.01 -11.20
C MET A 261 -13.13 -5.71 -10.55
N LYS A 262 -12.93 -6.94 -10.04
CA LYS A 262 -13.98 -7.69 -9.31
C LYS A 262 -14.43 -6.94 -8.06
N ALA A 263 -13.50 -6.31 -7.35
CA ALA A 263 -13.82 -5.53 -6.17
C ALA A 263 -14.64 -4.28 -6.53
N ASN A 264 -14.31 -3.59 -7.61
CA ASN A 264 -15.07 -2.41 -8.05
C ASN A 264 -16.48 -2.75 -8.52
N VAL A 265 -16.71 -3.92 -9.13
CA VAL A 265 -18.05 -4.40 -9.43
C VAL A 265 -18.86 -4.59 -8.14
N LYS A 266 -18.31 -5.27 -7.15
CA LYS A 266 -18.98 -5.44 -5.84
C LYS A 266 -19.27 -4.12 -5.13
N LEU A 267 -18.36 -3.15 -5.19
CA LEU A 267 -18.58 -1.82 -4.62
C LEU A 267 -19.77 -1.12 -5.30
N LYS A 268 -19.86 -1.21 -6.61
CA LYS A 268 -21.01 -0.67 -7.36
C LYS A 268 -22.32 -1.30 -6.90
N GLU A 269 -22.38 -2.63 -6.73
CA GLU A 269 -23.56 -3.34 -6.22
C GLU A 269 -23.94 -2.90 -4.80
N ILE A 270 -22.94 -2.77 -3.90
CA ILE A 270 -23.13 -2.27 -2.51
C ILE A 270 -23.71 -0.86 -2.56
N SER A 271 -23.12 0.03 -3.34
CA SER A 271 -23.53 1.43 -3.43
C SER A 271 -24.96 1.57 -3.99
N GLN A 272 -25.32 0.77 -4.98
CA GLN A 272 -26.69 0.72 -5.53
C GLN A 272 -27.70 0.22 -4.48
N ARG A 273 -27.36 -0.83 -3.72
CA ARG A 273 -28.25 -1.39 -2.70
C ARG A 273 -28.54 -0.40 -1.56
N HIS A 274 -27.55 0.41 -1.18
CA HIS A 274 -27.67 1.39 -0.12
C HIS A 274 -28.09 2.79 -0.60
N ASP A 275 -28.22 3.01 -1.91
CA ASP A 275 -28.49 4.31 -2.52
C ASP A 275 -27.46 5.37 -2.09
N ILE A 276 -26.17 5.02 -2.24
CA ILE A 276 -25.03 5.91 -1.96
C ILE A 276 -24.15 6.07 -3.20
N GLU A 277 -23.26 7.04 -3.17
CA GLU A 277 -22.40 7.37 -4.30
C GLU A 277 -21.20 6.43 -4.41
N PHE A 278 -20.97 5.94 -5.63
CA PHE A 278 -19.77 5.19 -6.01
C PHE A 278 -19.01 5.92 -7.10
N ILE A 279 -17.77 6.29 -6.83
CA ILE A 279 -16.90 6.95 -7.79
C ILE A 279 -15.73 6.03 -8.12
N ASN A 280 -15.63 5.64 -9.37
CA ASN A 280 -14.58 4.73 -9.84
C ASN A 280 -13.74 5.36 -10.96
N PHE A 281 -12.54 5.75 -10.62
CA PHE A 281 -11.58 6.31 -11.58
C PHE A 281 -10.59 5.28 -12.13
N SER A 282 -10.76 3.99 -11.84
CA SER A 282 -9.81 2.95 -12.29
C SER A 282 -9.65 2.84 -13.81
N ASN A 283 -10.65 3.30 -14.57
CA ASN A 283 -10.64 3.34 -16.03
C ASN A 283 -10.27 4.72 -16.60
N ASN A 284 -9.87 5.68 -15.75
CA ASN A 284 -9.42 6.98 -16.22
C ASN A 284 -8.13 6.84 -17.04
N HIS A 285 -7.97 7.67 -18.08
CA HIS A 285 -6.81 7.66 -18.97
C HIS A 285 -5.46 7.78 -18.22
N PHE A 286 -5.46 8.35 -17.02
CA PHE A 286 -4.31 8.39 -16.14
C PHE A 286 -3.69 7.00 -15.88
N PHE A 287 -4.53 5.97 -15.86
CA PHE A 287 -4.09 4.60 -15.60
C PHE A 287 -3.79 3.77 -16.86
N ASN A 288 -3.85 4.34 -18.08
CA ASN A 288 -3.64 3.59 -19.33
C ASN A 288 -2.23 2.99 -19.46
N ASN A 289 -1.20 3.68 -18.94
CA ASN A 289 0.21 3.29 -19.08
C ASN A 289 0.88 2.94 -17.74
N VAL A 290 0.09 2.53 -16.76
CA VAL A 290 0.66 2.15 -15.45
C VAL A 290 1.67 1.01 -15.56
N PRO A 291 2.71 1.01 -14.73
CA PRO A 291 2.91 1.82 -13.53
C PRO A 291 3.60 3.17 -13.74
N LYS A 292 3.62 3.69 -14.97
CA LYS A 292 4.25 4.98 -15.28
C LYS A 292 3.21 6.00 -15.76
N PHE A 293 3.51 7.26 -15.50
CA PHE A 293 2.85 8.42 -16.09
C PHE A 293 3.92 9.47 -16.38
N ASN A 294 3.96 9.99 -17.63
CA ASN A 294 5.02 10.88 -18.12
C ASN A 294 6.41 10.33 -17.80
N ASP A 295 6.66 9.06 -18.15
CA ASP A 295 7.91 8.30 -17.95
C ASP A 295 8.37 8.13 -16.50
N LYS A 296 7.62 8.61 -15.51
CA LYS A 296 7.92 8.45 -14.09
C LYS A 296 7.10 7.34 -13.47
N PHE A 297 7.72 6.53 -12.62
CA PHE A 297 7.00 5.57 -11.81
C PHE A 297 6.10 6.30 -10.82
N ILE A 298 4.80 5.98 -10.84
CA ILE A 298 3.77 6.59 -10.00
C ILE A 298 3.31 5.67 -8.86
N TYR A 299 3.93 4.51 -8.69
CA TYR A 299 3.66 3.57 -7.62
C TYR A 299 4.86 3.41 -6.69
N TYR A 300 4.56 3.37 -5.39
CA TYR A 300 5.54 3.08 -4.34
C TYR A 300 5.84 1.57 -4.25
N ASP A 301 4.81 0.73 -4.37
CA ASP A 301 4.92 -0.72 -4.30
C ASP A 301 3.96 -1.41 -5.30
N SER A 302 3.37 -2.54 -4.96
CA SER A 302 2.43 -3.25 -5.84
C SER A 302 1.02 -2.64 -5.87
N ASN A 303 0.66 -1.81 -4.90
CA ASN A 303 -0.72 -1.35 -4.75
C ASN A 303 -0.89 0.11 -4.29
N HIS A 304 0.17 0.76 -3.82
CA HIS A 304 0.12 2.15 -3.41
C HIS A 304 0.71 3.07 -4.47
N LEU A 305 0.00 4.15 -4.81
CA LEU A 305 0.61 5.28 -5.48
C LEU A 305 1.69 5.90 -4.58
N ASN A 306 2.77 6.39 -5.16
CA ASN A 306 3.67 7.29 -4.44
C ASN A 306 3.07 8.72 -4.40
N GLU A 307 3.71 9.65 -3.69
CA GLU A 307 3.19 11.02 -3.57
C GLU A 307 3.06 11.73 -4.92
N LEU A 308 3.99 11.47 -5.87
CA LEU A 308 3.90 12.01 -7.23
C LEU A 308 2.68 11.44 -7.97
N GLY A 309 2.45 10.13 -7.86
CA GLY A 309 1.29 9.46 -8.43
C GLY A 309 -0.01 9.99 -7.85
N SER A 310 -0.07 10.18 -6.54
CA SER A 310 -1.22 10.77 -5.86
C SER A 310 -1.52 12.21 -6.35
N LYS A 311 -0.48 13.02 -6.58
CA LYS A 311 -0.61 14.37 -7.15
C LYS A 311 -1.17 14.33 -8.56
N TYR A 312 -0.56 13.55 -9.45
CA TYR A 312 -1.02 13.44 -10.85
C TYR A 312 -2.44 12.86 -10.95
N TYR A 313 -2.76 11.93 -10.07
CA TYR A 313 -4.12 11.39 -9.97
C TYR A 313 -5.14 12.48 -9.60
N ALA A 314 -4.79 13.39 -8.68
CA ALA A 314 -5.63 14.54 -8.36
C ALA A 314 -5.78 15.53 -9.53
N GLU A 315 -4.71 15.74 -10.29
CA GLU A 315 -4.75 16.60 -11.48
C GLU A 315 -5.67 16.01 -12.57
N ALA A 316 -5.66 14.69 -12.72
CA ALA A 316 -6.44 13.99 -13.75
C ALA A 316 -7.93 13.80 -13.40
N THR A 317 -8.27 13.61 -12.11
CA THR A 317 -9.64 13.21 -11.69
C THR A 317 -10.26 14.15 -10.67
N GLY A 318 -9.51 15.06 -10.11
CA GLY A 318 -9.96 15.89 -9.00
C GLY A 318 -11.13 16.78 -9.33
N ASN A 319 -11.18 17.35 -10.53
CA ASN A 319 -12.32 18.18 -10.96
C ASN A 319 -13.62 17.37 -11.02
N GLU A 320 -13.57 16.10 -11.43
CA GLU A 320 -14.73 15.23 -11.46
C GLU A 320 -15.24 14.94 -10.04
N LEU A 321 -14.34 14.65 -9.09
CA LEU A 321 -14.72 14.51 -7.67
C LEU A 321 -15.30 15.80 -7.10
N LEU A 322 -14.69 16.95 -7.37
CA LEU A 322 -15.22 18.25 -6.91
C LEU A 322 -16.59 18.54 -7.50
N ASN A 323 -16.84 18.20 -8.77
CA ASN A 323 -18.16 18.35 -9.40
C ASN A 323 -19.21 17.48 -8.70
N VAL A 324 -18.87 16.24 -8.32
CA VAL A 324 -19.76 15.39 -7.52
C VAL A 324 -20.05 16.02 -6.17
N LEU A 325 -19.03 16.53 -5.47
CA LEU A 325 -19.19 17.18 -4.16
C LEU A 325 -20.09 18.43 -4.26
N ASN A 326 -19.95 19.25 -5.31
CA ASN A 326 -20.69 20.50 -5.50
C ASN A 326 -22.15 20.29 -5.93
N LYS A 327 -22.47 19.26 -6.73
CA LYS A 327 -23.83 19.03 -7.27
C LYS A 327 -24.91 18.97 -6.19
N LEU A 328 -24.60 18.50 -5.02
CA LEU A 328 -25.57 18.32 -3.94
C LEU A 328 -25.67 19.51 -3.00
N GLN A 329 -24.69 20.39 -2.93
CA GLN A 329 -24.89 21.68 -2.23
C GLN A 329 -26.00 22.50 -2.91
N ILE A 330 -26.05 22.46 -4.24
CA ILE A 330 -27.10 23.15 -5.03
C ILE A 330 -28.47 22.53 -4.72
N ASN A 331 -28.59 21.20 -4.68
CA ASN A 331 -29.87 20.52 -4.41
C ASN A 331 -30.35 20.74 -2.96
N THR A 332 -29.45 20.79 -1.99
CA THR A 332 -29.80 21.07 -0.59
C THR A 332 -30.27 22.53 -0.44
N LEU A 333 -29.63 23.48 -1.10
CA LEU A 333 -30.04 24.87 -1.16
C LEU A 333 -31.41 25.04 -1.84
N LEU A 334 -31.62 24.41 -2.98
CA LEU A 334 -32.90 24.46 -3.70
C LEU A 334 -34.05 23.86 -2.88
N ASN A 335 -33.81 22.77 -2.17
CA ASN A 335 -34.82 22.17 -1.29
C ASN A 335 -35.11 23.04 -0.07
N SER A 336 -34.14 23.73 0.51
CA SER A 336 -34.37 24.68 1.62
C SER A 336 -35.19 25.90 1.17
N TYR A 337 -34.94 26.44 0.00
CA TYR A 337 -35.76 27.53 -0.57
C TYR A 337 -37.20 27.09 -0.88
N SER A 338 -37.41 25.86 -1.35
CA SER A 338 -38.75 25.35 -1.67
C SER A 338 -39.60 25.06 -0.43
N ILE A 339 -39.00 24.87 0.75
CA ILE A 339 -39.70 24.66 2.02
C ILE A 339 -40.11 26.01 2.65
N ASP A 340 -39.29 27.04 2.50
CA ASP A 340 -39.61 28.40 3.02
C ASP A 340 -40.72 29.08 2.20
N ASP A 341 -40.77 28.83 0.90
CA ASP A 341 -41.83 29.36 0.02
C ASP A 341 -43.22 28.72 0.29
N ARG A 342 -43.26 27.53 0.86
CA ARG A 342 -44.49 26.84 1.29
C ARG A 342 -44.99 27.25 2.69
N ARG A 343 -44.21 28.06 3.41
CA ARG A 343 -44.55 28.59 4.75
C ARG A 343 -44.96 30.06 4.76
N ARG A 344 -44.91 30.69 3.59
CA ARG A 344 -45.49 32.01 3.34
C ARG A 344 -46.79 31.89 2.59
#